data_79a1cbd2c537d496a5a72a9e947493e7
#
_entry.id   79a1cbd2c537d496a5a72a9e947493e7
#
_cell.length_a   1.000
_cell.length_b   1.000
_cell.length_c   1.000
_cell.angle_alpha   90.00
_cell.angle_beta   90.00
_cell.angle_gamma   90.00
#
_symmetry.space_group_name_H-M   'P 1'
#
loop_
_entity.id
_entity.type
_entity.pdbx_description
1 polymer ?
#
loop_
_entity_poly.entity_id
_entity_poly.type
_entity_poly.pdbx_seq_one_letter_code
_entity_poly.pdbx_strand_id
1 'polypeptide(L)'
;MAVKRKQGKTPDNIIVQNIQIHNAPHNTQDIENWKNAIHAFENIINPNRTPLYDLYEDILLDGQIEATWGKRQDAVLNKELVFVRGGVEDEDITSLLNSPDMRLLICDLLDSIVWGYTLIQVNNVWYDEDEETYKIDYDLIPRKHVHPEDGFECVSKQQSLTSKDWLYKELPLANYMIWAGKPTSKGLFAKAAQYVIYKRGGFGDWSQFAEMFGMPFREMIYDDYDEATRAKLEQGLQEWGGAGYSIHPRSTELKIHETGGSTGSNEVYDRLIQACDASISKIILGNTLTTEQGDHGARSLGEVHEEVEEKKTESDKRFILALLNTRFRAILKRFGINVTGGVICYQSPDKDWSKLKIKWEVINSISDKLPVDDDYIYEEFDIPKPDNYEELKEELRMAHSFNPFETQLQNPLNDDDVQTHGRASQPKRGSNNLLNRLKNFFF
;
A
#
# COMPACT_ATOMS: atom_id res chain seq x y z
N MET A 1 8.80 -16.09 44.88
CA MET A 1 7.34 -15.81 45.01
C MET A 1 6.85 -15.52 43.65
N ALA A 2 6.13 -16.45 43.04
CA ALA A 2 5.55 -16.23 41.68
C ALA A 2 4.44 -15.19 41.78
N VAL A 3 4.63 -14.05 41.16
CA VAL A 3 3.60 -13.04 41.00
C VAL A 3 2.59 -13.64 40.03
N LYS A 4 1.41 -14.05 40.49
CA LYS A 4 0.28 -14.42 39.64
C LYS A 4 -0.06 -13.20 38.80
N ARG A 5 0.36 -13.23 37.53
CA ARG A 5 -0.01 -12.23 36.54
C ARG A 5 -1.55 -12.31 36.35
N LYS A 6 -2.23 -11.18 36.55
CA LYS A 6 -3.67 -11.08 36.36
C LYS A 6 -3.94 -11.22 34.85
N GLN A 7 -4.60 -12.30 34.46
CA GLN A 7 -5.21 -12.38 33.14
C GLN A 7 -6.10 -11.15 32.91
N GLY A 8 -6.01 -10.56 31.75
CA GLY A 8 -6.92 -9.50 31.33
C GLY A 8 -8.37 -9.96 31.48
N LYS A 9 -9.27 -9.04 31.82
CA LYS A 9 -10.69 -9.37 31.88
C LYS A 9 -11.24 -9.47 30.48
N THR A 10 -11.71 -10.64 30.11
CA THR A 10 -12.51 -10.86 28.89
C THR A 10 -13.74 -9.94 28.90
N PRO A 11 -14.14 -9.34 27.79
CA PRO A 11 -15.40 -8.60 27.69
C PRO A 11 -16.57 -9.47 28.12
N ASP A 12 -17.49 -8.92 28.92
CA ASP A 12 -18.64 -9.68 29.45
C ASP A 12 -19.61 -10.14 28.34
N ASN A 13 -19.52 -9.58 27.14
CA ASN A 13 -20.33 -9.93 25.97
C ASN A 13 -19.46 -10.08 24.72
N ILE A 14 -19.33 -11.31 24.22
CA ILE A 14 -18.80 -11.60 22.90
C ILE A 14 -19.98 -11.64 21.93
N ILE A 15 -20.10 -10.61 21.10
CA ILE A 15 -21.27 -10.38 20.26
C ILE A 15 -21.18 -11.15 18.94
N VAL A 16 -19.96 -11.29 18.42
CA VAL A 16 -19.70 -11.86 17.09
C VAL A 16 -20.24 -13.29 16.91
N GLN A 17 -20.27 -14.07 17.97
CA GLN A 17 -20.77 -15.47 17.90
C GLN A 17 -22.23 -15.60 17.42
N ASN A 18 -23.01 -14.53 17.52
CA ASN A 18 -24.43 -14.53 17.14
C ASN A 18 -24.67 -13.88 15.76
N ILE A 19 -23.63 -13.44 15.07
CA ILE A 19 -23.75 -12.79 13.76
C ILE A 19 -23.93 -13.84 12.66
N GLN A 20 -24.98 -13.68 11.86
CA GLN A 20 -25.20 -14.47 10.64
C GLN A 20 -24.70 -13.70 9.42
N ILE A 21 -23.66 -14.21 8.79
CA ILE A 21 -23.09 -13.61 7.60
C ILE A 21 -23.85 -14.15 6.37
N HIS A 22 -24.43 -13.24 5.60
CA HIS A 22 -25.04 -13.55 4.31
C HIS A 22 -24.20 -12.95 3.21
N ASN A 23 -23.57 -13.80 2.41
CA ASN A 23 -22.79 -13.38 1.25
C ASN A 23 -23.73 -13.12 0.07
N ALA A 24 -23.50 -12.03 -0.64
CA ALA A 24 -24.18 -11.80 -1.91
C ALA A 24 -23.61 -12.73 -3.00
N PRO A 25 -24.40 -13.13 -3.99
CA PRO A 25 -23.87 -13.85 -5.15
C PRO A 25 -22.91 -12.93 -5.92
N HIS A 26 -21.74 -13.46 -6.29
CA HIS A 26 -20.73 -12.73 -7.04
C HIS A 26 -21.13 -12.55 -8.51
N ASN A 27 -20.55 -11.55 -9.17
CA ASN A 27 -20.74 -11.23 -10.59
C ASN A 27 -22.17 -10.87 -11.03
N THR A 28 -23.01 -10.44 -10.08
CA THR A 28 -24.40 -10.01 -10.37
C THR A 28 -24.56 -8.48 -10.34
N GLN A 29 -23.49 -7.77 -10.01
CA GLN A 29 -23.53 -6.32 -9.86
C GLN A 29 -23.39 -5.61 -11.22
N ASP A 30 -24.25 -4.65 -11.45
CA ASP A 30 -24.26 -3.77 -12.63
C ASP A 30 -24.28 -2.30 -12.22
N ILE A 31 -24.27 -1.40 -13.21
CA ILE A 31 -24.22 0.04 -12.95
C ILE A 31 -25.51 0.57 -12.32
N GLU A 32 -26.64 -0.09 -12.52
CA GLU A 32 -27.91 0.28 -11.90
C GLU A 32 -27.93 -0.14 -10.42
N ASN A 33 -27.47 -1.34 -10.12
CA ASN A 33 -27.27 -1.79 -8.75
C ASN A 33 -26.30 -0.88 -7.98
N TRP A 34 -25.22 -0.45 -8.60
CA TRP A 34 -24.30 0.53 -8.02
C TRP A 34 -25.00 1.86 -7.68
N LYS A 35 -25.80 2.42 -8.59
CA LYS A 35 -26.57 3.65 -8.34
C LYS A 35 -27.57 3.44 -7.20
N ASN A 36 -28.30 2.35 -7.23
CA ASN A 36 -29.29 2.02 -6.21
C ASN A 36 -28.65 1.82 -4.82
N ALA A 37 -27.47 1.19 -4.75
CA ALA A 37 -26.72 1.04 -3.52
C ALA A 37 -26.25 2.40 -2.95
N ILE A 38 -25.79 3.33 -3.81
CA ILE A 38 -25.46 4.70 -3.41
C ILE A 38 -26.71 5.42 -2.87
N HIS A 39 -27.85 5.35 -3.56
CA HIS A 39 -29.08 5.97 -3.10
C HIS A 39 -29.60 5.38 -1.77
N ALA A 40 -29.50 4.07 -1.59
CA ALA A 40 -29.86 3.42 -0.35
C ALA A 40 -28.97 3.89 0.82
N PHE A 41 -27.67 4.02 0.58
CA PHE A 41 -26.73 4.55 1.56
C PHE A 41 -27.02 6.03 1.93
N GLU A 42 -27.38 6.85 0.95
CA GLU A 42 -27.63 8.30 1.12
C GLU A 42 -29.04 8.62 1.64
N ASN A 43 -29.85 7.61 1.92
CA ASN A 43 -31.19 7.84 2.47
C ASN A 43 -31.09 8.52 3.84
N ILE A 44 -31.73 9.67 3.95
CA ILE A 44 -31.63 10.54 5.15
C ILE A 44 -32.37 9.93 6.35
N ILE A 45 -33.48 9.23 6.09
CA ILE A 45 -34.36 8.73 7.16
C ILE A 45 -33.90 7.37 7.65
N ASN A 46 -33.52 6.49 6.71
CA ASN A 46 -33.09 5.13 7.03
C ASN A 46 -31.97 4.68 6.07
N PRO A 47 -30.71 5.05 6.36
CA PRO A 47 -29.59 4.67 5.53
C PRO A 47 -29.41 3.15 5.54
N ASN A 48 -29.41 2.54 4.35
CA ASN A 48 -29.15 1.11 4.19
C ASN A 48 -27.81 0.89 3.49
N ARG A 49 -26.83 0.41 4.25
CA ARG A 49 -25.45 0.18 3.76
C ARG A 49 -25.26 -1.19 3.12
N THR A 50 -26.16 -2.13 3.38
CA THR A 50 -26.00 -3.53 2.96
C THR A 50 -25.76 -3.68 1.46
N PRO A 51 -26.57 -3.06 0.56
CA PRO A 51 -26.33 -3.20 -0.88
C PRO A 51 -24.97 -2.66 -1.32
N LEU A 52 -24.46 -1.63 -0.64
CA LEU A 52 -23.15 -1.06 -0.93
C LEU A 52 -22.02 -2.00 -0.51
N TYR A 53 -22.15 -2.64 0.64
CA TYR A 53 -21.16 -3.63 1.09
C TYR A 53 -21.22 -4.93 0.28
N ASP A 54 -22.41 -5.37 -0.16
CA ASP A 54 -22.55 -6.47 -1.11
C ASP A 54 -21.79 -6.18 -2.42
N LEU A 55 -21.87 -4.94 -2.91
CA LEU A 55 -21.11 -4.49 -4.07
C LEU A 55 -19.60 -4.50 -3.82
N TYR A 56 -19.15 -4.08 -2.64
CA TYR A 56 -17.72 -4.06 -2.33
C TYR A 56 -17.12 -5.46 -2.25
N GLU A 57 -17.84 -6.41 -1.66
CA GLU A 57 -17.44 -7.83 -1.67
C GLU A 57 -17.28 -8.37 -3.09
N ASP A 58 -18.16 -7.94 -4.00
CA ASP A 58 -18.10 -8.35 -5.41
C ASP A 58 -16.89 -7.74 -6.14
N ILE A 59 -16.62 -6.44 -5.97
CA ILE A 59 -15.51 -5.78 -6.66
C ILE A 59 -14.13 -6.19 -6.14
N LEU A 60 -14.01 -6.73 -4.93
CA LEU A 60 -12.76 -7.28 -4.40
C LEU A 60 -12.22 -8.46 -5.21
N LEU A 61 -13.04 -9.08 -6.07
CA LEU A 61 -12.58 -10.10 -7.01
C LEU A 61 -11.81 -9.52 -8.20
N ASP A 62 -11.72 -8.21 -8.34
CA ASP A 62 -10.94 -7.56 -9.39
C ASP A 62 -9.46 -7.46 -8.99
N GLY A 63 -8.58 -8.04 -9.82
CA GLY A 63 -7.14 -8.09 -9.53
C GLY A 63 -6.47 -6.70 -9.42
N GLN A 64 -7.00 -5.67 -10.09
CA GLN A 64 -6.45 -4.32 -9.98
C GLN A 64 -6.80 -3.66 -8.64
N ILE A 65 -7.99 -3.93 -8.12
CA ILE A 65 -8.39 -3.51 -6.77
C ILE A 65 -7.45 -4.14 -5.74
N GLU A 66 -7.28 -5.46 -5.80
CA GLU A 66 -6.43 -6.22 -4.88
C GLU A 66 -4.98 -5.73 -4.93
N ALA A 67 -4.40 -5.63 -6.12
CA ALA A 67 -3.02 -5.20 -6.29
C ALA A 67 -2.77 -3.79 -5.77
N THR A 68 -3.66 -2.84 -6.07
CA THR A 68 -3.48 -1.43 -5.67
C THR A 68 -3.75 -1.21 -4.19
N TRP A 69 -4.76 -1.88 -3.62
CA TRP A 69 -5.06 -1.77 -2.20
C TRP A 69 -4.00 -2.48 -1.36
N GLY A 70 -3.62 -3.71 -1.71
CA GLY A 70 -2.55 -4.44 -1.05
C GLY A 70 -1.24 -3.65 -1.03
N LYS A 71 -0.82 -3.09 -2.17
CA LYS A 71 0.36 -2.22 -2.23
C LYS A 71 0.29 -1.06 -1.24
N ARG A 72 -0.88 -0.40 -1.09
CA ARG A 72 -1.08 0.72 -0.18
C ARG A 72 -1.04 0.28 1.29
N GLN A 73 -1.62 -0.88 1.61
CA GLN A 73 -1.55 -1.47 2.96
C GLN A 73 -0.10 -1.85 3.31
N ASP A 74 0.60 -2.53 2.41
CA ASP A 74 2.00 -2.93 2.61
C ASP A 74 2.92 -1.75 2.86
N ALA A 75 2.70 -0.61 2.18
CA ALA A 75 3.49 0.60 2.39
C ALA A 75 3.39 1.13 3.84
N VAL A 76 2.26 0.91 4.52
CA VAL A 76 2.08 1.25 5.94
C VAL A 76 2.68 0.17 6.85
N LEU A 77 2.47 -1.11 6.51
CA LEU A 77 2.87 -2.26 7.34
C LEU A 77 4.38 -2.56 7.29
N ASN A 78 5.08 -2.11 6.25
CA ASN A 78 6.54 -2.28 6.13
C ASN A 78 7.36 -1.40 7.08
N LYS A 79 6.70 -0.55 7.86
CA LYS A 79 7.34 0.25 8.90
C LYS A 79 6.99 -0.31 10.26
N GLU A 80 8.01 -0.60 11.05
CA GLU A 80 7.83 -1.10 12.40
C GLU A 80 7.27 -0.03 13.33
N LEU A 81 6.42 -0.46 14.24
CA LEU A 81 5.87 0.36 15.32
C LEU A 81 6.70 0.15 16.58
N VAL A 82 6.96 1.23 17.29
CA VAL A 82 7.66 1.20 18.58
C VAL A 82 6.82 1.89 19.64
N PHE A 83 6.86 1.39 20.86
CA PHE A 83 6.27 2.05 22.02
C PHE A 83 7.37 2.66 22.87
N VAL A 84 7.37 3.99 22.95
CA VAL A 84 8.41 4.75 23.65
C VAL A 84 7.84 5.38 24.91
N ARG A 85 8.51 5.21 26.03
CA ARG A 85 8.17 5.79 27.33
C ARG A 85 9.36 6.54 27.91
N GLY A 86 9.21 7.87 28.06
CA GLY A 86 10.30 8.69 28.59
C GLY A 86 11.60 8.65 27.77
N GLY A 87 11.49 8.44 26.45
CA GLY A 87 12.64 8.31 25.54
C GLY A 87 13.25 6.91 25.45
N VAL A 88 12.72 5.93 26.20
CA VAL A 88 13.19 4.54 26.17
C VAL A 88 12.10 3.65 25.56
N GLU A 89 12.50 2.73 24.72
CA GLU A 89 11.62 1.73 24.12
C GLU A 89 11.20 0.69 25.16
N ASP A 90 9.93 0.28 25.10
CA ASP A 90 9.37 -0.82 25.89
C ASP A 90 9.22 -2.02 24.94
N GLU A 91 10.15 -2.96 25.05
CA GLU A 91 10.28 -4.11 24.12
C GLU A 91 9.06 -5.03 24.15
N ASP A 92 8.44 -5.25 25.31
CA ASP A 92 7.27 -6.12 25.45
C ASP A 92 6.07 -5.58 24.64
N ILE A 93 5.81 -4.27 24.73
CA ILE A 93 4.72 -3.62 24.01
C ILE A 93 5.08 -3.46 22.53
N THR A 94 6.32 -3.15 22.20
CA THR A 94 6.81 -3.08 20.82
C THR A 94 6.65 -4.42 20.11
N SER A 95 6.97 -5.52 20.76
CA SER A 95 6.78 -6.88 20.25
C SER A 95 5.31 -7.16 19.94
N LEU A 96 4.37 -6.78 20.84
CA LEU A 96 2.93 -6.88 20.56
C LEU A 96 2.55 -6.09 19.29
N LEU A 97 3.02 -4.84 19.16
CA LEU A 97 2.65 -3.94 18.05
C LEU A 97 3.10 -4.48 16.68
N ASN A 98 4.17 -5.27 16.63
CA ASN A 98 4.69 -5.87 15.40
C ASN A 98 4.30 -7.35 15.25
N SER A 99 3.45 -7.88 16.14
CA SER A 99 2.94 -9.24 16.06
C SER A 99 2.08 -9.47 14.80
N PRO A 100 1.97 -10.70 14.30
CA PRO A 100 1.11 -11.03 13.15
C PRO A 100 -0.35 -10.59 13.36
N ASP A 101 -0.90 -10.78 14.54
CA ASP A 101 -2.28 -10.41 14.86
C ASP A 101 -2.48 -8.89 14.83
N MET A 102 -1.50 -8.11 15.31
CA MET A 102 -1.55 -6.66 15.21
C MET A 102 -1.42 -6.16 13.76
N ARG A 103 -0.63 -6.83 12.93
CA ARG A 103 -0.56 -6.49 11.49
C ARG A 103 -1.92 -6.68 10.81
N LEU A 104 -2.63 -7.78 11.10
CA LEU A 104 -3.99 -8.02 10.61
C LEU A 104 -4.97 -6.96 11.14
N LEU A 105 -4.90 -6.62 12.43
CA LEU A 105 -5.74 -5.57 13.01
C LEU A 105 -5.51 -4.21 12.35
N ILE A 106 -4.26 -3.86 12.02
CA ILE A 106 -3.94 -2.63 11.29
C ILE A 106 -4.49 -2.66 9.87
N CYS A 107 -4.43 -3.80 9.16
CA CYS A 107 -5.08 -3.98 7.86
C CYS A 107 -6.59 -3.71 7.96
N ASP A 108 -7.25 -4.32 8.93
CA ASP A 108 -8.68 -4.13 9.17
C ASP A 108 -9.06 -2.67 9.48
N LEU A 109 -8.20 -1.96 10.21
CA LEU A 109 -8.38 -0.53 10.47
C LEU A 109 -8.19 0.32 9.20
N LEU A 110 -7.18 0.01 8.39
CA LEU A 110 -6.92 0.66 7.10
C LEU A 110 -8.08 0.46 6.14
N ASP A 111 -8.73 -0.67 6.17
CA ASP A 111 -9.90 -0.98 5.36
C ASP A 111 -11.02 0.06 5.52
N SER A 112 -11.09 0.76 6.66
CA SER A 112 -12.04 1.87 6.82
C SER A 112 -11.88 2.98 5.78
N ILE A 113 -10.72 3.10 5.14
CA ILE A 113 -10.46 4.07 4.08
C ILE A 113 -11.21 3.69 2.80
N VAL A 114 -11.21 2.41 2.45
CA VAL A 114 -11.82 1.91 1.21
C VAL A 114 -13.27 1.52 1.40
N TRP A 115 -13.63 0.97 2.57
CA TRP A 115 -15.01 0.61 2.91
C TRP A 115 -15.83 1.77 3.51
N GLY A 116 -15.16 2.81 4.02
CA GLY A 116 -15.77 3.97 4.68
C GLY A 116 -15.90 3.85 6.19
N TYR A 117 -16.03 2.62 6.72
CA TYR A 117 -16.14 2.35 8.16
C TYR A 117 -15.67 0.95 8.53
N THR A 118 -15.08 0.83 9.72
CA THR A 118 -14.67 -0.45 10.31
C THR A 118 -14.95 -0.42 11.82
N LEU A 119 -15.42 -1.53 12.37
CA LEU A 119 -15.63 -1.75 13.80
C LEU A 119 -14.94 -3.05 14.20
N ILE A 120 -14.09 -2.97 15.22
CA ILE A 120 -13.32 -4.09 15.77
C ILE A 120 -13.66 -4.22 17.25
N GLN A 121 -13.90 -5.44 17.71
CA GLN A 121 -14.00 -5.79 19.11
C GLN A 121 -12.73 -6.48 19.57
N VAL A 122 -12.05 -5.92 20.57
CA VAL A 122 -10.92 -6.58 21.23
C VAL A 122 -11.45 -7.44 22.37
N ASN A 123 -11.28 -8.76 22.24
CA ASN A 123 -11.81 -9.73 23.20
C ASN A 123 -10.86 -9.93 24.36
N ASN A 124 -9.56 -10.05 24.08
CA ASN A 124 -8.54 -10.28 25.11
C ASN A 124 -7.18 -9.75 24.69
N VAL A 125 -6.39 -9.37 25.68
CA VAL A 125 -4.97 -9.13 25.54
C VAL A 125 -4.27 -9.75 26.76
N TRP A 126 -3.35 -10.69 26.51
CA TRP A 126 -2.66 -11.43 27.57
C TRP A 126 -1.18 -11.57 27.27
N TYR A 127 -0.40 -11.86 28.31
CA TYR A 127 1.00 -12.19 28.18
C TYR A 127 1.15 -13.70 28.04
N ASP A 128 1.79 -14.15 26.99
CA ASP A 128 2.11 -15.56 26.76
C ASP A 128 3.49 -15.83 27.38
N GLU A 129 3.51 -16.73 28.39
CA GLU A 129 4.74 -17.06 29.11
C GLU A 129 5.68 -17.95 28.29
N ASP A 130 5.17 -18.71 27.32
CA ASP A 130 5.95 -19.60 26.47
C ASP A 130 6.71 -18.82 25.37
N GLU A 131 6.08 -17.79 24.81
CA GLU A 131 6.66 -16.95 23.76
C GLU A 131 7.25 -15.63 24.33
N GLU A 132 7.13 -15.39 25.62
CA GLU A 132 7.58 -14.18 26.31
C GLU A 132 7.09 -12.86 25.69
N THR A 133 5.86 -12.86 25.11
CA THR A 133 5.29 -11.71 24.44
C THR A 133 3.81 -11.53 24.74
N TYR A 134 3.28 -10.32 24.53
CA TYR A 134 1.85 -10.09 24.58
C TYR A 134 1.18 -10.59 23.31
N LYS A 135 -0.02 -11.17 23.46
CA LYS A 135 -0.91 -11.60 22.38
C LYS A 135 -2.24 -10.88 22.46
N ILE A 136 -2.90 -10.72 21.33
CA ILE A 136 -4.21 -10.09 21.21
C ILE A 136 -5.18 -11.02 20.49
N ASP A 137 -6.40 -11.05 21.00
CA ASP A 137 -7.56 -11.69 20.35
C ASP A 137 -8.61 -10.63 20.07
N TYR A 138 -9.07 -10.57 18.82
CA TYR A 138 -10.03 -9.58 18.35
C TYR A 138 -10.92 -10.14 17.26
N ASP A 139 -12.08 -9.53 17.09
CA ASP A 139 -13.03 -9.83 16.03
C ASP A 139 -13.32 -8.59 15.20
N LEU A 140 -13.27 -8.74 13.88
CA LEU A 140 -13.80 -7.74 12.95
C LEU A 140 -15.32 -7.91 12.86
N ILE A 141 -16.07 -6.90 13.31
CA ILE A 141 -17.52 -6.91 13.22
C ILE A 141 -17.93 -6.77 11.74
N PRO A 142 -18.72 -7.70 11.19
CA PRO A 142 -19.15 -7.61 9.80
C PRO A 142 -19.85 -6.28 9.51
N ARG A 143 -19.33 -5.54 8.53
CA ARG A 143 -19.76 -4.16 8.23
C ARG A 143 -21.26 -4.04 7.95
N LYS A 144 -21.88 -5.09 7.41
CA LYS A 144 -23.34 -5.18 7.15
C LYS A 144 -24.19 -5.14 8.42
N HIS A 145 -23.59 -5.42 9.58
CA HIS A 145 -24.24 -5.46 10.88
C HIS A 145 -23.98 -4.23 11.75
N VAL A 146 -23.36 -3.19 11.19
CA VAL A 146 -23.01 -1.96 11.90
C VAL A 146 -23.81 -0.78 11.38
N HIS A 147 -24.42 -0.03 12.29
CA HIS A 147 -25.04 1.28 12.05
C HIS A 147 -24.21 2.37 12.72
N PRO A 148 -23.20 2.90 12.04
CA PRO A 148 -22.26 3.83 12.67
C PRO A 148 -22.88 5.17 13.04
N GLU A 149 -23.99 5.57 12.40
CA GLU A 149 -24.75 6.77 12.71
C GLU A 149 -25.29 6.72 14.13
N ASP A 150 -25.98 5.64 14.44
CA ASP A 150 -26.67 5.43 15.71
C ASP A 150 -25.78 4.81 16.78
N GLY A 151 -24.60 4.30 16.38
CA GLY A 151 -23.71 3.58 17.28
C GLY A 151 -24.19 2.19 17.64
N PHE A 152 -25.04 1.60 16.79
CA PHE A 152 -25.54 0.24 16.98
C PHE A 152 -24.67 -0.78 16.24
N GLU A 153 -24.52 -1.93 16.89
CA GLU A 153 -24.09 -3.17 16.28
C GLU A 153 -25.30 -4.08 16.15
N CYS A 154 -25.65 -4.52 14.94
CA CYS A 154 -26.81 -5.37 14.69
C CYS A 154 -26.39 -6.82 14.49
N VAL A 155 -27.09 -7.75 15.11
CA VAL A 155 -26.81 -9.19 14.98
C VAL A 155 -27.33 -9.76 13.65
N SER A 156 -28.33 -9.16 13.04
CA SER A 156 -28.83 -9.55 11.71
C SER A 156 -29.48 -8.38 10.98
N LYS A 157 -29.56 -8.46 9.63
CA LYS A 157 -30.28 -7.49 8.79
C LYS A 157 -31.75 -7.28 9.19
N GLN A 158 -32.33 -8.24 9.85
CA GLN A 158 -33.76 -8.25 10.23
C GLN A 158 -34.00 -7.86 11.70
N GLN A 159 -32.94 -7.74 12.49
CA GLN A 159 -33.09 -7.38 13.89
C GLN A 159 -33.40 -5.89 14.02
N SER A 160 -34.43 -5.58 14.78
CA SER A 160 -34.82 -4.21 15.10
C SER A 160 -33.69 -3.50 15.84
N LEU A 161 -33.39 -2.30 15.41
CA LEU A 161 -32.38 -1.37 15.96
C LEU A 161 -32.68 -0.91 17.41
N THR A 162 -33.63 -1.54 18.11
CA THR A 162 -34.13 -1.07 19.39
C THR A 162 -33.44 -1.66 20.63
N SER A 163 -32.45 -2.56 20.43
CA SER A 163 -31.74 -3.13 21.57
C SER A 163 -30.62 -2.17 22.04
N LYS A 164 -30.83 -1.56 23.20
CA LYS A 164 -29.85 -0.68 23.86
C LYS A 164 -28.58 -1.40 24.28
N ASP A 165 -28.62 -2.72 24.32
CA ASP A 165 -27.51 -3.57 24.79
C ASP A 165 -26.35 -3.63 23.79
N TRP A 166 -26.55 -3.15 22.56
CA TRP A 166 -25.62 -3.24 21.44
C TRP A 166 -25.08 -1.89 20.98
N LEU A 167 -25.18 -0.86 21.83
CA LEU A 167 -24.63 0.46 21.57
C LEU A 167 -23.12 0.45 21.80
N TYR A 168 -22.34 0.16 20.77
CA TYR A 168 -20.88 0.03 20.89
C TYR A 168 -20.15 1.33 21.23
N LYS A 169 -20.78 2.51 21.06
CA LYS A 169 -20.22 3.80 21.47
C LYS A 169 -20.47 4.11 22.96
N GLU A 170 -21.31 3.33 23.64
CA GLU A 170 -21.63 3.48 25.04
C GLU A 170 -20.95 2.41 25.91
N LEU A 171 -20.87 2.69 27.23
CA LEU A 171 -20.36 1.74 28.20
C LEU A 171 -21.37 0.62 28.45
N PRO A 172 -20.93 -0.64 28.62
CA PRO A 172 -19.53 -1.07 28.76
C PRO A 172 -18.80 -1.36 27.45
N LEU A 173 -19.51 -1.51 26.31
CA LEU A 173 -18.94 -1.97 25.03
C LEU A 173 -17.86 -1.03 24.50
N ALA A 174 -18.02 0.28 24.62
CA ALA A 174 -17.03 1.27 24.16
C ALA A 174 -15.60 1.05 24.72
N ASN A 175 -15.47 0.32 25.84
CA ASN A 175 -14.19 -0.01 26.44
C ASN A 175 -13.37 -1.05 25.67
N TYR A 176 -14.01 -1.79 24.79
CA TYR A 176 -13.44 -2.91 24.06
C TYR A 176 -13.49 -2.73 22.54
N MET A 177 -14.09 -1.61 22.07
CA MET A 177 -14.34 -1.37 20.67
C MET A 177 -13.39 -0.35 20.08
N ILE A 178 -12.85 -0.67 18.90
CA ILE A 178 -12.13 0.28 18.04
C ILE A 178 -12.97 0.51 16.80
N TRP A 179 -13.31 1.77 16.54
CA TRP A 179 -14.01 2.13 15.31
C TRP A 179 -13.23 3.18 14.53
N ALA A 180 -13.18 2.98 13.23
CA ALA A 180 -12.46 3.80 12.27
C ALA A 180 -13.39 4.27 11.14
N GLY A 181 -13.09 5.40 10.53
CA GLY A 181 -13.89 5.98 9.47
C GLY A 181 -14.98 6.94 9.96
N LYS A 182 -15.83 7.37 9.04
CA LYS A 182 -16.94 8.30 9.29
C LYS A 182 -18.27 7.67 8.87
N PRO A 183 -19.36 7.89 9.63
CA PRO A 183 -20.69 7.38 9.27
C PRO A 183 -21.13 7.74 7.84
N THR A 184 -20.82 8.94 7.39
CA THR A 184 -21.21 9.46 6.07
C THR A 184 -20.24 9.07 4.94
N SER A 185 -19.15 8.38 5.25
CA SER A 185 -18.17 7.97 4.25
C SER A 185 -18.59 6.69 3.55
N LYS A 186 -18.59 6.74 2.23
CA LYS A 186 -18.77 5.56 1.37
C LYS A 186 -17.46 4.83 1.08
N GLY A 187 -16.32 5.41 1.48
CA GLY A 187 -15.00 4.88 1.16
C GLY A 187 -14.60 5.05 -0.31
N LEU A 188 -13.43 4.53 -0.66
CA LEU A 188 -12.91 4.63 -2.03
C LEU A 188 -13.56 3.61 -2.96
N PHE A 189 -14.00 2.46 -2.45
CA PHE A 189 -14.62 1.41 -3.25
C PHE A 189 -15.90 1.87 -3.94
N ALA A 190 -16.66 2.78 -3.35
CA ALA A 190 -17.83 3.38 -4.02
C ALA A 190 -17.49 4.04 -5.36
N LYS A 191 -16.30 4.64 -5.44
CA LYS A 191 -15.82 5.31 -6.66
C LYS A 191 -15.16 4.32 -7.63
N ALA A 192 -14.48 3.31 -7.11
CA ALA A 192 -13.80 2.30 -7.92
C ALA A 192 -14.78 1.32 -8.57
N ALA A 193 -15.88 1.00 -7.89
CA ALA A 193 -16.85 -0.01 -8.31
C ALA A 193 -17.37 0.19 -9.74
N GLN A 194 -17.67 1.42 -10.16
CA GLN A 194 -18.14 1.69 -11.51
C GLN A 194 -17.14 1.24 -12.58
N TYR A 195 -15.84 1.40 -12.33
CA TYR A 195 -14.79 1.01 -13.29
C TYR A 195 -14.61 -0.51 -13.35
N VAL A 196 -14.77 -1.21 -12.23
CA VAL A 196 -14.77 -2.67 -12.19
C VAL A 196 -15.96 -3.22 -12.98
N ILE A 197 -17.15 -2.63 -12.81
CA ILE A 197 -18.37 -3.03 -13.55
C ILE A 197 -18.16 -2.83 -15.05
N TYR A 198 -17.67 -1.67 -15.50
CA TYR A 198 -17.39 -1.42 -16.90
C TYR A 198 -16.30 -2.34 -17.47
N LYS A 199 -15.25 -2.60 -16.71
CA LYS A 199 -14.17 -3.52 -17.07
C LYS A 199 -14.72 -4.93 -17.31
N ARG A 200 -15.55 -5.47 -16.40
CA ARG A 200 -16.18 -6.79 -16.56
C ARG A 200 -17.08 -6.87 -17.76
N GLY A 201 -17.91 -5.83 -17.98
CA GLY A 201 -18.72 -5.72 -19.19
C GLY A 201 -17.88 -5.75 -20.47
N GLY A 202 -16.82 -4.94 -20.50
CA GLY A 202 -15.87 -4.90 -21.62
C GLY A 202 -15.18 -6.24 -21.88
N PHE A 203 -14.77 -6.96 -20.84
CA PHE A 203 -14.24 -8.31 -20.97
C PHE A 203 -15.24 -9.32 -21.50
N GLY A 204 -16.50 -9.23 -21.05
CA GLY A 204 -17.60 -10.07 -21.57
C GLY A 204 -17.83 -9.86 -23.06
N ASP A 205 -17.93 -8.60 -23.48
CA ASP A 205 -18.11 -8.22 -24.88
C ASP A 205 -16.89 -8.63 -25.74
N TRP A 206 -15.66 -8.46 -25.21
CA TRP A 206 -14.44 -8.89 -25.89
C TRP A 206 -14.35 -10.40 -26.05
N SER A 207 -14.75 -11.16 -25.03
CA SER A 207 -14.81 -12.63 -25.11
C SER A 207 -15.79 -13.07 -26.20
N GLN A 208 -16.99 -12.48 -26.24
CA GLN A 208 -17.97 -12.75 -27.29
C GLN A 208 -17.46 -12.36 -28.68
N PHE A 209 -16.79 -11.23 -28.78
CA PHE A 209 -16.15 -10.81 -30.03
C PHE A 209 -15.07 -11.81 -30.47
N ALA A 210 -14.22 -12.27 -29.54
CA ALA A 210 -13.18 -13.26 -29.84
C ALA A 210 -13.78 -14.61 -30.27
N GLU A 211 -14.88 -15.04 -29.67
CA GLU A 211 -15.60 -16.24 -30.10
C GLU A 211 -16.19 -16.11 -31.50
N MET A 212 -16.78 -14.96 -31.81
CA MET A 212 -17.44 -14.76 -33.12
C MET A 212 -16.44 -14.52 -34.27
N PHE A 213 -15.37 -13.75 -34.00
CA PHE A 213 -14.44 -13.29 -35.05
C PHE A 213 -13.02 -13.90 -34.93
N GLY A 214 -12.66 -14.48 -33.79
CA GLY A 214 -11.38 -15.15 -33.58
C GLY A 214 -11.32 -16.55 -34.17
N MET A 215 -12.45 -17.18 -34.42
CA MET A 215 -12.52 -18.47 -35.10
C MET A 215 -12.90 -18.28 -36.56
N PRO A 216 -12.29 -19.05 -37.48
CA PRO A 216 -12.61 -18.95 -38.88
C PRO A 216 -14.11 -19.28 -39.11
N PHE A 217 -14.85 -18.33 -39.69
CA PHE A 217 -16.21 -18.58 -40.09
C PHE A 217 -16.22 -19.58 -41.25
N ARG A 218 -17.02 -20.62 -41.11
CA ARG A 218 -17.11 -21.69 -42.12
C ARG A 218 -18.37 -21.50 -42.94
N GLU A 219 -18.20 -21.33 -44.25
CA GLU A 219 -19.28 -21.25 -45.20
C GLU A 219 -19.35 -22.52 -46.01
N MET A 220 -20.51 -23.15 -46.07
CA MET A 220 -20.76 -24.29 -46.99
C MET A 220 -21.95 -23.96 -47.90
N ILE A 221 -21.73 -24.16 -49.18
CA ILE A 221 -22.72 -23.87 -50.23
C ILE A 221 -23.20 -25.20 -50.79
N TYR A 222 -24.51 -25.40 -50.88
CA TYR A 222 -25.11 -26.56 -51.50
C TYR A 222 -25.96 -26.19 -52.68
N ASP A 223 -26.24 -27.16 -53.58
CA ASP A 223 -27.09 -26.93 -54.71
C ASP A 223 -28.56 -26.85 -54.29
N ASP A 224 -29.29 -25.88 -54.87
CA ASP A 224 -30.74 -25.71 -54.62
C ASP A 224 -31.46 -27.04 -54.88
N TYR A 225 -32.28 -27.47 -53.96
CA TYR A 225 -33.09 -28.72 -53.99
C TYR A 225 -32.42 -30.00 -53.45
N ASP A 226 -31.18 -29.98 -52.91
CA ASP A 226 -30.56 -31.19 -52.32
C ASP A 226 -30.54 -31.11 -50.79
N GLU A 227 -31.68 -31.44 -50.19
CA GLU A 227 -31.85 -31.44 -48.72
C GLU A 227 -31.04 -32.57 -48.00
N ALA A 228 -30.74 -33.67 -48.74
CA ALA A 228 -29.97 -34.77 -48.17
C ALA A 228 -28.48 -34.37 -48.04
N THR A 229 -27.96 -33.63 -48.99
CA THR A 229 -26.61 -33.08 -48.91
C THR A 229 -26.51 -31.99 -47.83
N ARG A 230 -27.52 -31.10 -47.72
CA ARG A 230 -27.60 -30.13 -46.63
C ARG A 230 -27.48 -30.79 -45.25
N ALA A 231 -28.29 -31.82 -44.99
CA ALA A 231 -28.24 -32.51 -43.68
C ALA A 231 -26.88 -33.14 -43.38
N LYS A 232 -26.19 -33.71 -44.37
CA LYS A 232 -24.85 -34.25 -44.19
C LYS A 232 -23.80 -33.18 -43.92
N LEU A 233 -23.91 -32.02 -44.58
CA LEU A 233 -23.00 -30.89 -44.37
C LEU A 233 -23.21 -30.28 -42.96
N GLU A 234 -24.46 -30.20 -42.51
CA GLU A 234 -24.80 -29.71 -41.19
C GLU A 234 -24.24 -30.64 -40.11
N GLN A 235 -24.40 -31.93 -40.26
CA GLN A 235 -23.82 -32.91 -39.36
C GLN A 235 -22.28 -32.81 -39.34
N GLY A 236 -21.62 -32.73 -40.49
CA GLY A 236 -20.16 -32.62 -40.56
C GLY A 236 -19.64 -31.31 -39.92
N LEU A 237 -20.36 -30.21 -40.02
CA LEU A 237 -19.98 -28.93 -39.37
C LEU A 237 -20.17 -28.96 -37.86
N GLN A 238 -21.21 -29.64 -37.36
CA GLN A 238 -21.44 -29.83 -35.94
C GLN A 238 -20.34 -30.69 -35.27
N GLU A 239 -19.84 -31.73 -36.00
CA GLU A 239 -18.73 -32.58 -35.55
C GLU A 239 -17.38 -31.86 -35.52
N TRP A 240 -17.20 -30.76 -36.27
CA TRP A 240 -15.96 -29.99 -36.34
C TRP A 240 -15.78 -28.96 -35.22
N GLY A 241 -16.74 -28.83 -34.26
CA GLY A 241 -16.61 -28.01 -33.07
C GLY A 241 -17.20 -26.59 -33.21
N GLY A 242 -17.12 -25.80 -32.13
CA GLY A 242 -17.90 -24.59 -31.85
C GLY A 242 -17.65 -23.34 -32.69
N ALA A 243 -17.01 -23.41 -33.85
CA ALA A 243 -16.88 -22.26 -34.75
C ALA A 243 -18.21 -21.95 -35.42
N GLY A 244 -18.51 -20.66 -35.58
CA GLY A 244 -19.70 -20.22 -36.34
C GLY A 244 -19.67 -20.76 -37.78
N TYR A 245 -20.81 -21.25 -38.25
CA TYR A 245 -20.91 -21.73 -39.62
C TYR A 245 -22.22 -21.23 -40.29
N SER A 246 -22.18 -21.14 -41.59
CA SER A 246 -23.37 -20.92 -42.44
C SER A 246 -23.49 -22.00 -43.50
N ILE A 247 -24.72 -22.46 -43.71
CA ILE A 247 -25.06 -23.36 -44.81
C ILE A 247 -26.16 -22.68 -45.60
N HIS A 248 -25.93 -22.38 -46.86
CA HIS A 248 -26.92 -21.75 -47.69
C HIS A 248 -26.91 -22.29 -49.13
N PRO A 249 -28.05 -22.25 -49.83
CA PRO A 249 -28.09 -22.67 -51.19
C PRO A 249 -27.33 -21.70 -52.12
N ARG A 250 -26.84 -22.19 -53.24
CA ARG A 250 -26.07 -21.38 -54.21
C ARG A 250 -26.78 -20.16 -54.74
N SER A 251 -28.12 -20.15 -54.67
CA SER A 251 -28.97 -19.01 -55.06
C SER A 251 -29.00 -17.86 -54.03
N THR A 252 -28.44 -18.11 -52.82
CA THR A 252 -28.44 -17.13 -51.74
C THR A 252 -27.00 -16.67 -51.48
N GLU A 253 -26.80 -15.38 -51.25
CA GLU A 253 -25.49 -14.82 -50.88
C GLU A 253 -25.50 -14.40 -49.41
N LEU A 254 -24.55 -14.91 -48.63
CA LEU A 254 -24.33 -14.46 -47.25
C LEU A 254 -23.32 -13.32 -47.27
N LYS A 255 -23.74 -12.14 -46.83
CA LYS A 255 -22.81 -11.01 -46.60
C LYS A 255 -22.61 -10.79 -45.12
N ILE A 256 -21.42 -11.08 -44.62
CA ILE A 256 -21.00 -10.68 -43.27
C ILE A 256 -20.42 -9.26 -43.41
N HIS A 257 -21.12 -8.28 -42.86
CA HIS A 257 -20.59 -6.93 -42.79
C HIS A 257 -19.60 -6.84 -41.62
N GLU A 258 -18.33 -6.99 -41.89
CA GLU A 258 -17.29 -6.66 -40.96
C GLU A 258 -17.25 -5.15 -40.77
N THR A 259 -17.46 -4.67 -39.57
CA THR A 259 -17.15 -3.28 -39.18
C THR A 259 -15.63 -3.09 -39.23
N GLY A 260 -15.16 -2.68 -40.41
CA GLY A 260 -13.82 -2.22 -40.78
C GLY A 260 -12.66 -2.69 -39.89
N GLY A 261 -11.99 -3.77 -40.32
CA GLY A 261 -10.68 -4.17 -39.83
C GLY A 261 -10.64 -4.72 -38.39
N SER A 262 -10.49 -6.03 -38.25
CA SER A 262 -10.43 -6.74 -36.96
C SER A 262 -9.42 -6.18 -35.94
N THR A 263 -8.40 -5.44 -36.36
CA THR A 263 -7.37 -4.84 -35.52
C THR A 263 -7.93 -3.66 -34.70
N GLY A 264 -8.86 -2.86 -35.24
CA GLY A 264 -9.40 -1.69 -34.57
C GLY A 264 -10.35 -2.03 -33.40
N SER A 265 -11.07 -3.15 -33.48
CA SER A 265 -12.03 -3.56 -32.45
C SER A 265 -11.32 -4.08 -31.19
N ASN A 266 -10.26 -4.88 -31.33
CA ASN A 266 -9.46 -5.38 -30.21
C ASN A 266 -8.81 -4.24 -29.42
N GLU A 267 -8.31 -3.22 -30.11
CA GLU A 267 -7.69 -2.05 -29.49
C GLU A 267 -8.68 -1.22 -28.65
N VAL A 268 -9.96 -1.17 -29.03
CA VAL A 268 -11.00 -0.45 -28.29
C VAL A 268 -11.25 -1.12 -26.92
N TYR A 269 -11.38 -2.45 -26.89
CA TYR A 269 -11.59 -3.18 -25.63
C TYR A 269 -10.37 -3.11 -24.74
N ASP A 270 -9.16 -3.28 -25.28
CA ASP A 270 -7.93 -3.16 -24.53
C ASP A 270 -7.78 -1.76 -23.90
N ARG A 271 -8.00 -0.70 -24.67
CA ARG A 271 -7.99 0.68 -24.16
C ARG A 271 -9.05 0.94 -23.09
N LEU A 272 -10.23 0.33 -23.19
CA LEU A 272 -11.26 0.45 -22.17
C LEU A 272 -10.78 -0.17 -20.84
N ILE A 273 -10.21 -1.37 -20.90
CA ILE A 273 -9.69 -2.09 -19.73
C ILE A 273 -8.57 -1.28 -19.09
N GLN A 274 -7.59 -0.81 -19.88
CA GLN A 274 -6.49 0.01 -19.40
C GLN A 274 -6.99 1.32 -18.76
N ALA A 275 -7.98 1.98 -19.36
CA ALA A 275 -8.57 3.19 -18.80
C ALA A 275 -9.29 2.94 -17.46
N CYS A 276 -9.94 1.77 -17.30
CA CYS A 276 -10.56 1.37 -16.05
C CYS A 276 -9.48 1.10 -14.98
N ASP A 277 -8.44 0.34 -15.30
CA ASP A 277 -7.34 0.02 -14.39
C ASP A 277 -6.57 1.27 -13.95
N ALA A 278 -6.28 2.18 -14.88
CA ALA A 278 -5.69 3.47 -14.59
C ALA A 278 -6.57 4.33 -13.66
N SER A 279 -7.89 4.29 -13.85
CA SER A 279 -8.84 5.02 -13.00
C SER A 279 -8.91 4.43 -11.58
N ILE A 280 -8.91 3.10 -11.44
CA ILE A 280 -8.84 2.40 -10.16
C ILE A 280 -7.55 2.78 -9.42
N SER A 281 -6.40 2.73 -10.11
CA SER A 281 -5.11 3.11 -9.54
C SER A 281 -5.09 4.56 -9.05
N LYS A 282 -5.62 5.50 -9.84
CA LYS A 282 -5.75 6.92 -9.43
C LYS A 282 -6.61 7.10 -8.19
N ILE A 283 -7.69 6.34 -8.04
CA ILE A 283 -8.58 6.42 -6.89
C ILE A 283 -7.88 5.90 -5.63
N ILE A 284 -7.20 4.76 -5.71
CA ILE A 284 -6.62 4.08 -4.55
C ILE A 284 -5.23 4.64 -4.22
N LEU A 285 -4.32 4.70 -5.19
CA LEU A 285 -2.93 5.15 -4.99
C LEU A 285 -2.74 6.65 -5.21
N GLY A 286 -3.55 7.28 -6.06
CA GLY A 286 -3.42 8.68 -6.46
C GLY A 286 -2.59 8.91 -7.72
N ASN A 287 -2.01 7.86 -8.27
CA ASN A 287 -1.21 7.87 -9.49
C ASN A 287 -1.44 6.60 -10.33
N THR A 288 -0.79 6.50 -11.50
CA THR A 288 -0.91 5.34 -12.40
C THR A 288 0.44 4.71 -12.76
N LEU A 289 1.53 5.47 -12.68
CA LEU A 289 2.82 5.07 -13.26
C LEU A 289 3.57 3.97 -12.50
N THR A 290 3.22 3.73 -11.25
CA THR A 290 3.83 2.64 -10.48
C THR A 290 3.19 1.28 -10.77
N THR A 291 2.09 1.26 -11.52
CA THR A 291 1.35 0.04 -11.92
C THR A 291 1.42 -0.24 -13.41
N GLU A 292 1.82 0.74 -14.24
CA GLU A 292 1.93 0.59 -15.69
C GLU A 292 3.29 1.11 -16.18
N GLN A 293 3.98 0.33 -17.03
CA GLN A 293 5.15 0.78 -17.75
C GLN A 293 4.72 1.77 -18.85
N GLY A 294 4.94 3.05 -18.63
CA GLY A 294 4.79 4.06 -19.69
C GLY A 294 5.94 3.95 -20.68
N ASP A 295 5.62 3.97 -21.97
CA ASP A 295 6.57 3.85 -23.10
C ASP A 295 7.67 4.94 -23.13
N HIS A 296 7.54 6.01 -22.36
CA HIS A 296 8.49 7.11 -22.25
C HIS A 296 8.53 7.68 -20.82
N GLY A 297 8.90 6.85 -19.86
CA GLY A 297 9.04 7.26 -18.46
C GLY A 297 10.35 7.96 -18.21
N ALA A 298 10.40 9.27 -18.30
CA ALA A 298 11.50 10.01 -17.75
C ALA A 298 11.60 9.71 -16.23
N ARG A 299 12.79 9.40 -15.74
CA ARG A 299 13.13 9.15 -14.31
C ARG A 299 12.51 10.19 -13.37
N SER A 300 12.47 11.46 -13.79
CA SER A 300 11.84 12.56 -13.06
C SER A 300 10.33 12.40 -12.84
N LEU A 301 9.61 11.72 -13.76
CA LEU A 301 8.18 11.48 -13.60
C LEU A 301 7.93 10.36 -12.58
N GLY A 302 8.80 9.33 -12.55
CA GLY A 302 8.77 8.28 -11.52
C GLY A 302 8.97 8.85 -10.11
N GLU A 303 9.93 9.74 -9.93
CA GLU A 303 10.21 10.41 -8.64
C GLU A 303 8.99 11.23 -8.13
N VAL A 304 8.28 11.93 -9.02
CA VAL A 304 7.06 12.68 -8.65
C VAL A 304 5.92 11.75 -8.21
N HIS A 305 5.79 10.59 -8.86
CA HIS A 305 4.75 9.62 -8.51
C HIS A 305 5.05 8.91 -7.19
N GLU A 306 6.31 8.60 -6.92
CA GLU A 306 6.77 8.07 -5.64
C GLU A 306 6.48 9.05 -4.50
N GLU A 307 6.73 10.34 -4.69
CA GLU A 307 6.40 11.39 -3.71
C GLU A 307 4.90 11.47 -3.38
N VAL A 308 4.02 11.26 -4.36
CA VAL A 308 2.56 11.23 -4.14
C VAL A 308 2.14 10.01 -3.32
N GLU A 309 2.71 8.83 -3.60
CA GLU A 309 2.46 7.62 -2.82
C GLU A 309 3.00 7.76 -1.39
N GLU A 310 4.19 8.32 -1.23
CA GLU A 310 4.78 8.56 0.10
C GLU A 310 3.89 9.49 0.95
N LYS A 311 3.39 10.59 0.38
CA LYS A 311 2.47 11.48 1.08
C LYS A 311 1.17 10.81 1.51
N LYS A 312 0.63 9.90 0.69
CA LYS A 312 -0.54 9.09 1.07
C LYS A 312 -0.21 8.11 2.19
N THR A 313 0.89 7.40 2.06
CA THR A 313 1.38 6.47 3.09
C THR A 313 1.58 7.18 4.43
N GLU A 314 2.18 8.37 4.44
CA GLU A 314 2.33 9.17 5.65
C GLU A 314 0.98 9.64 6.24
N SER A 315 -0.01 9.95 5.40
CA SER A 315 -1.36 10.26 5.87
C SER A 315 -2.03 9.05 6.52
N ASP A 316 -1.88 7.86 5.92
CA ASP A 316 -2.45 6.62 6.45
C ASP A 316 -1.75 6.18 7.75
N LYS A 317 -0.44 6.34 7.85
CA LYS A 317 0.32 6.12 9.09
C LYS A 317 -0.17 7.03 10.22
N ARG A 318 -0.36 8.32 9.95
CA ARG A 318 -0.90 9.26 10.95
C ARG A 318 -2.31 8.87 11.40
N PHE A 319 -3.14 8.39 10.49
CA PHE A 319 -4.47 7.89 10.80
C PHE A 319 -4.41 6.67 11.73
N ILE A 320 -3.57 5.69 11.43
CA ILE A 320 -3.37 4.51 12.29
C ILE A 320 -2.80 4.91 13.65
N LEU A 321 -1.76 5.74 13.71
CA LEU A 321 -1.20 6.22 14.97
C LEU A 321 -2.24 6.93 15.85
N ALA A 322 -3.12 7.72 15.24
CA ALA A 322 -4.19 8.38 15.99
C ALA A 322 -5.14 7.37 16.65
N LEU A 323 -5.51 6.29 15.96
CA LEU A 323 -6.35 5.22 16.51
C LEU A 323 -5.63 4.43 17.60
N LEU A 324 -4.38 4.05 17.35
CA LEU A 324 -3.58 3.28 18.29
C LEU A 324 -3.30 4.08 19.57
N ASN A 325 -2.92 5.34 19.45
CA ASN A 325 -2.63 6.19 20.61
C ASN A 325 -3.86 6.63 21.40
N THR A 326 -5.05 6.56 20.83
CA THR A 326 -6.29 6.93 21.53
C THR A 326 -7.05 5.71 22.04
N ARG A 327 -7.67 4.96 21.12
CA ARG A 327 -8.58 3.86 21.45
C ARG A 327 -7.84 2.60 21.90
N PHE A 328 -6.87 2.15 21.13
CA PHE A 328 -6.14 0.93 21.43
C PHE A 328 -5.39 1.02 22.76
N ARG A 329 -4.68 2.12 23.02
CA ARG A 329 -4.03 2.35 24.33
C ARG A 329 -5.02 2.34 25.50
N ALA A 330 -6.22 2.88 25.31
CA ALA A 330 -7.24 2.83 26.35
C ALA A 330 -7.70 1.39 26.64
N ILE A 331 -7.79 0.56 25.61
CA ILE A 331 -8.10 -0.86 25.72
C ILE A 331 -6.98 -1.61 26.43
N LEU A 332 -5.72 -1.44 26.01
CA LEU A 332 -4.55 -2.06 26.68
C LEU A 332 -4.53 -1.76 28.19
N LYS A 333 -4.81 -0.49 28.55
CA LYS A 333 -4.92 -0.11 29.96
C LYS A 333 -6.03 -0.87 30.69
N ARG A 334 -7.15 -1.19 30.04
CA ARG A 334 -8.25 -1.99 30.59
C ARG A 334 -7.83 -3.43 30.88
N PHE A 335 -7.04 -4.01 30.01
CA PHE A 335 -6.48 -5.34 30.19
C PHE A 335 -5.31 -5.36 31.19
N GLY A 336 -5.00 -4.23 31.82
CA GLY A 336 -3.99 -4.12 32.89
C GLY A 336 -2.55 -3.91 32.39
N ILE A 337 -2.38 -3.64 31.11
CA ILE A 337 -1.08 -3.33 30.52
C ILE A 337 -0.73 -1.87 30.83
N ASN A 338 0.47 -1.65 31.36
CA ASN A 338 0.90 -0.30 31.72
C ASN A 338 1.36 0.45 30.45
N VAL A 339 0.50 1.28 29.90
CA VAL A 339 0.79 2.18 28.77
C VAL A 339 0.88 3.65 29.17
N THR A 340 0.97 3.92 30.49
CA THR A 340 0.96 5.30 31.03
C THR A 340 2.26 6.02 30.66
N GLY A 341 2.15 7.25 30.17
CA GLY A 341 3.31 8.09 29.80
C GLY A 341 4.05 7.67 28.54
N GLY A 342 3.61 6.60 27.86
CA GLY A 342 4.22 6.16 26.61
C GLY A 342 3.42 6.58 25.37
N VAL A 343 4.04 6.55 24.22
CA VAL A 343 3.47 6.87 22.90
C VAL A 343 3.87 5.81 21.89
N ILE A 344 2.92 5.41 21.06
CA ILE A 344 3.18 4.55 19.90
C ILE A 344 3.61 5.45 18.74
N CYS A 345 4.72 5.15 18.13
CA CYS A 345 5.22 5.83 16.94
C CYS A 345 5.79 4.81 15.94
N TYR A 346 5.95 5.20 14.70
CA TYR A 346 6.75 4.42 13.77
C TYR A 346 8.23 4.59 14.10
N GLN A 347 8.99 3.51 13.97
CA GLN A 347 10.44 3.57 14.11
C GLN A 347 10.96 4.60 13.08
N SER A 348 11.78 5.52 13.58
CA SER A 348 12.46 6.47 12.68
C SER A 348 13.27 5.64 11.68
N PRO A 349 13.19 5.92 10.38
CA PRO A 349 14.10 5.26 9.46
C PRO A 349 15.52 5.50 9.96
N ASP A 350 16.33 4.45 10.00
CA ASP A 350 17.78 4.62 10.09
C ASP A 350 18.15 5.71 9.11
N LYS A 351 18.96 6.66 9.57
CA LYS A 351 19.24 7.90 8.81
C LYS A 351 19.36 7.60 7.33
N ASP A 352 18.50 8.22 6.53
CA ASP A 352 18.48 8.04 5.08
C ASP A 352 19.82 8.55 4.52
N TRP A 353 20.74 7.63 4.35
CA TRP A 353 22.11 7.93 3.86
C TRP A 353 22.11 8.67 2.53
N SER A 354 21.09 8.49 1.69
CA SER A 354 20.94 9.22 0.43
C SER A 354 20.65 10.70 0.70
N LYS A 355 19.73 11.00 1.63
CA LYS A 355 19.42 12.39 2.03
C LYS A 355 20.58 13.02 2.78
N LEU A 356 21.27 12.26 3.64
CA LEU A 356 22.47 12.74 4.33
C LEU A 356 23.60 13.03 3.35
N LYS A 357 23.77 12.22 2.29
CA LYS A 357 24.75 12.48 1.24
C LYS A 357 24.47 13.77 0.47
N ILE A 358 23.23 13.99 0.06
CA ILE A 358 22.79 15.23 -0.60
C ILE A 358 23.02 16.43 0.33
N LYS A 359 22.66 16.28 1.62
CA LYS A 359 22.85 17.32 2.62
C LYS A 359 24.34 17.64 2.84
N TRP A 360 25.20 16.62 2.86
CA TRP A 360 26.64 16.76 2.92
C TRP A 360 27.21 17.48 1.68
N GLU A 361 26.76 17.14 0.47
CA GLU A 361 27.17 17.82 -0.76
C GLU A 361 26.76 19.30 -0.76
N VAL A 362 25.57 19.62 -0.26
CA VAL A 362 25.10 21.00 -0.06
C VAL A 362 25.96 21.71 0.97
N ILE A 363 26.23 21.12 2.15
CA ILE A 363 27.06 21.70 3.19
C ILE A 363 28.48 21.98 2.64
N ASN A 364 29.10 21.03 1.94
CA ASN A 364 30.40 21.23 1.32
C ASN A 364 30.41 22.36 0.26
N SER A 365 29.35 22.50 -0.51
CA SER A 365 29.26 23.57 -1.51
C SER A 365 29.07 24.97 -0.91
N ILE A 366 28.57 25.02 0.32
CA ILE A 366 28.29 26.28 1.04
C ILE A 366 29.41 26.62 2.02
N SER A 367 30.15 25.64 2.56
CA SER A 367 31.17 25.81 3.59
C SER A 367 32.31 26.77 3.16
N ASP A 368 32.60 26.85 1.86
CA ASP A 368 33.56 27.82 1.32
C ASP A 368 33.04 29.27 1.32
N LYS A 369 31.74 29.48 1.47
CA LYS A 369 31.08 30.79 1.40
C LYS A 369 30.47 31.26 2.72
N LEU A 370 30.04 30.32 3.55
CA LEU A 370 29.40 30.58 4.84
C LEU A 370 30.02 29.65 5.89
N PRO A 371 30.40 30.16 7.07
CA PRO A 371 30.88 29.32 8.16
C PRO A 371 29.72 28.42 8.66
N VAL A 372 29.91 27.11 8.59
CA VAL A 372 29.01 26.12 9.12
C VAL A 372 29.54 25.71 10.50
N ASP A 373 28.64 25.62 11.48
CA ASP A 373 29.01 25.21 12.83
C ASP A 373 29.40 23.71 12.86
N ASP A 374 30.56 23.41 13.40
CA ASP A 374 31.05 22.04 13.50
C ASP A 374 30.15 21.18 14.40
N ASP A 375 29.57 21.74 15.48
CA ASP A 375 28.67 21.03 16.37
C ASP A 375 27.38 20.59 15.64
N TYR A 376 26.86 21.43 14.74
CA TYR A 376 25.76 21.09 13.88
C TYR A 376 26.07 19.88 12.99
N ILE A 377 27.29 19.77 12.46
CA ILE A 377 27.71 18.64 11.63
C ILE A 377 27.75 17.35 12.44
N TYR A 378 28.34 17.39 13.65
CA TYR A 378 28.41 16.24 14.53
C TYR A 378 27.01 15.75 14.94
N GLU A 379 26.09 16.64 15.31
CA GLU A 379 24.71 16.32 15.67
C GLU A 379 23.89 15.78 14.48
N GLU A 380 24.01 16.42 13.32
CA GLU A 380 23.21 16.05 12.14
C GLU A 380 23.60 14.68 11.59
N PHE A 381 24.90 14.35 11.60
CA PHE A 381 25.42 13.08 11.10
C PHE A 381 25.55 12.01 12.20
N ASP A 382 25.20 12.35 13.45
CA ASP A 382 25.27 11.45 14.62
C ASP A 382 26.67 10.84 14.80
N ILE A 383 27.67 11.66 14.62
CA ILE A 383 29.07 11.31 14.82
C ILE A 383 29.44 11.78 16.23
N PRO A 384 29.92 10.91 17.12
CA PRO A 384 30.34 11.34 18.44
C PRO A 384 31.53 12.33 18.33
N LYS A 385 31.36 13.53 18.91
CA LYS A 385 32.41 14.52 18.94
C LYS A 385 33.54 14.02 19.86
N PRO A 386 34.80 13.95 19.41
CA PRO A 386 35.89 13.48 20.25
C PRO A 386 36.18 14.47 21.38
N ASP A 387 36.56 13.96 22.59
CA ASP A 387 36.85 14.78 23.74
C ASP A 387 38.02 15.75 23.55
N ASN A 388 38.96 15.41 22.67
CA ASN A 388 40.09 16.24 22.27
C ASN A 388 39.93 16.97 20.93
N TYR A 389 38.69 17.35 20.64
CA TYR A 389 38.31 17.96 19.33
C TYR A 389 39.18 19.17 18.93
N GLU A 390 39.46 20.08 19.85
CA GLU A 390 40.23 21.28 19.57
C GLU A 390 41.69 20.97 19.17
N GLU A 391 42.30 19.98 19.83
CA GLU A 391 43.66 19.53 19.53
C GLU A 391 43.69 18.89 18.14
N LEU A 392 42.74 18.03 17.81
CA LEU A 392 42.66 17.39 16.49
C LEU A 392 42.36 18.38 15.38
N LYS A 393 41.57 19.42 15.64
CA LYS A 393 41.26 20.48 14.69
C LYS A 393 42.49 21.32 14.38
N GLU A 394 43.32 21.58 15.38
CA GLU A 394 44.55 22.34 15.22
C GLU A 394 45.63 21.52 14.49
N GLU A 395 45.76 20.23 14.76
CA GLU A 395 46.58 19.28 14.00
C GLU A 395 46.17 19.21 12.52
N LEU A 396 44.87 19.14 12.23
CA LEU A 396 44.37 19.16 10.86
C LEU A 396 44.64 20.49 10.15
N ARG A 397 44.52 21.62 10.85
CA ARG A 397 44.88 22.93 10.30
C ARG A 397 46.39 23.02 9.96
N MET A 398 47.26 22.53 10.84
CA MET A 398 48.69 22.49 10.60
C MET A 398 49.03 21.56 9.43
N ALA A 399 48.39 20.39 9.34
CA ALA A 399 48.60 19.47 8.23
C ALA A 399 48.14 20.02 6.88
N HIS A 400 47.07 20.84 6.83
CA HIS A 400 46.62 21.49 5.62
C HIS A 400 47.43 22.77 5.27
N SER A 401 48.11 23.42 6.24
CA SER A 401 48.97 24.56 5.99
C SER A 401 50.36 24.16 5.46
N PHE A 402 50.72 22.87 5.55
CA PHE A 402 51.96 22.35 5.00
C PHE A 402 51.76 21.91 3.54
N ASN A 403 51.81 22.89 2.62
CA ASN A 403 51.78 22.63 1.19
C ASN A 403 53.24 22.51 0.71
N PRO A 404 53.76 21.30 0.38
CA PRO A 404 55.15 21.12 0.02
C PRO A 404 55.54 21.75 -1.34
N PHE A 405 54.59 22.33 -2.04
CA PHE A 405 54.82 22.91 -3.37
C PHE A 405 55.11 24.42 -3.38
N GLU A 406 54.90 25.16 -2.29
CA GLU A 406 55.21 26.61 -2.26
C GLU A 406 56.66 26.95 -1.88
N THR A 407 57.47 25.98 -1.42
CA THR A 407 58.87 26.25 -0.99
C THR A 407 59.89 26.19 -2.15
N GLN A 408 59.47 25.94 -3.38
CA GLN A 408 60.38 25.87 -4.53
C GLN A 408 60.41 27.12 -5.44
N LEU A 409 59.75 28.21 -5.08
CA LEU A 409 59.69 29.41 -5.89
C LEU A 409 60.49 30.62 -5.33
N GLN A 410 61.35 30.41 -4.31
CA GLN A 410 62.19 31.49 -3.77
C GLN A 410 63.67 31.11 -3.72
N ASN A 411 64.27 30.62 -4.83
CA ASN A 411 65.71 30.72 -5.04
C ASN A 411 65.98 31.11 -6.48
N PRO A 412 66.68 32.21 -6.71
CA PRO A 412 67.05 32.64 -8.05
C PRO A 412 68.22 31.79 -8.59
N LEU A 413 68.13 31.53 -9.86
CA LEU A 413 69.03 30.85 -10.76
C LEU A 413 70.51 31.02 -10.45
N ASN A 414 71.20 29.90 -10.35
CA ASN A 414 72.59 29.80 -10.80
C ASN A 414 72.66 28.61 -11.77
N ASP A 415 72.98 28.97 -13.00
CA ASP A 415 73.41 28.05 -14.05
C ASP A 415 74.68 27.30 -13.59
N ASP A 416 74.66 26.04 -13.83
CA ASP A 416 75.73 25.16 -14.34
C ASP A 416 75.58 23.75 -13.71
N ASP A 417 75.31 22.82 -14.56
CA ASP A 417 75.82 21.46 -14.69
C ASP A 417 74.74 20.45 -15.12
N VAL A 418 74.85 20.14 -16.37
CA VAL A 418 74.32 18.98 -17.04
C VAL A 418 75.15 17.75 -16.65
N GLN A 419 74.57 16.72 -16.06
CA GLN A 419 74.92 15.33 -16.42
C GLN A 419 73.93 14.31 -15.84
N THR A 420 73.56 13.42 -16.68
CA THR A 420 72.80 12.22 -16.72
C THR A 420 73.05 11.16 -15.63
N HIS A 421 72.06 10.40 -15.38
CA HIS A 421 71.90 8.97 -14.97
C HIS A 421 71.28 8.67 -13.63
N GLY A 422 70.18 7.91 -13.70
CA GLY A 422 70.02 6.72 -12.88
C GLY A 422 68.88 6.68 -11.87
N ARG A 423 67.86 5.95 -12.24
CA ARG A 423 66.92 5.16 -11.39
C ARG A 423 66.52 5.73 -10.03
N ALA A 424 65.30 6.20 -9.99
CA ALA A 424 64.60 6.56 -8.78
C ALA A 424 63.99 5.35 -8.09
N SER A 425 64.38 5.09 -6.86
CA SER A 425 63.68 4.23 -5.89
C SER A 425 62.52 5.03 -5.28
N GLN A 426 61.33 4.42 -5.23
CA GLN A 426 60.13 4.99 -4.61
C GLN A 426 60.30 5.14 -3.10
N PRO A 427 59.83 6.23 -2.50
CA PRO A 427 59.70 6.31 -1.04
C PRO A 427 58.37 5.67 -0.59
N LYS A 428 58.44 4.94 0.50
CA LYS A 428 57.32 4.27 1.19
C LYS A 428 56.29 5.31 1.66
N ARG A 429 55.04 5.09 1.27
CA ARG A 429 53.87 5.80 1.78
C ARG A 429 53.67 5.46 3.28
N GLY A 430 53.82 6.45 4.13
CA GLY A 430 53.33 6.43 5.52
C GLY A 430 51.98 7.14 5.61
N SER A 431 51.04 6.44 6.11
CA SER A 431 49.77 6.83 6.79
C SER A 431 49.01 8.07 6.32
N ASN A 432 48.09 7.87 5.39
CA ASN A 432 46.88 8.66 5.28
C ASN A 432 45.69 7.74 5.67
N ASN A 433 45.62 7.39 6.95
CA ASN A 433 44.67 6.40 7.40
C ASN A 433 43.24 6.98 7.66
N LEU A 434 43.08 8.30 7.79
CA LEU A 434 41.78 8.90 8.08
C LEU A 434 40.95 9.14 6.81
N LEU A 435 41.56 9.70 5.77
CA LEU A 435 40.88 9.94 4.48
C LEU A 435 40.54 8.64 3.74
N ASN A 436 41.37 7.59 3.88
CA ASN A 436 41.06 6.26 3.33
C ASN A 436 40.03 5.49 4.17
N ARG A 437 39.94 5.73 5.47
CA ARG A 437 38.85 5.17 6.29
C ARG A 437 37.50 5.80 5.96
N LEU A 438 37.46 7.10 5.72
CA LEU A 438 36.23 7.78 5.28
C LEU A 438 35.83 7.40 3.84
N LYS A 439 36.79 7.23 2.92
CA LYS A 439 36.49 6.75 1.57
C LYS A 439 35.97 5.31 1.53
N ASN A 440 36.45 4.42 2.39
CA ASN A 440 35.98 3.03 2.47
C ASN A 440 34.67 2.87 3.27
N PHE A 441 34.15 3.94 3.88
CA PHE A 441 32.86 3.94 4.57
C PHE A 441 31.72 4.45 3.67
N PHE A 442 32.06 5.13 2.54
CA PHE A 442 31.10 5.75 1.62
C PHE A 442 31.12 5.18 0.18
N PHE A 443 31.86 4.07 -0.08
CA PHE A 443 31.84 3.36 -1.35
C PHE A 443 31.76 1.86 -1.15
#